data_a00d0719fa2980431406ef1405b8fabb
#
_entry.id   a00d0719fa2980431406ef1405b8fabb
#
_cell.length_a   1.000
_cell.length_b   1.000
_cell.length_c   1.000
_cell.angle_alpha   90.00
_cell.angle_beta   90.00
_cell.angle_gamma   90.00
#
_symmetry.space_group_name_H-M   'P 1'
#
loop_
_entity.id
_entity.type
_entity.pdbx_description
1 polymer ?
#
loop_
_entity_poly.entity_id
_entity_poly.type
_entity_poly.pdbx_seq_one_letter_code
_entity_poly.pdbx_strand_id
1 'polypeptide(L)'
;MKRLLAALALIVLGSFTACKKSAPTLGLLVWEGYADPSFVADFEKRCQCKVSASYMGSSDELVAKLRGGSASNYDIISPSSDVATMIATTGLAAPLDLSKIPAYKEVMPQLTSLPLVKSNGNVYGVPFQWGPNPLLYDTTAFPKPPDSWSILWDPKLKGKVSLWDDLSSVYMAAQVLGFDKPDPHTLYNLTDDQLAKVKAKLIELKPNVRKLWSTGGELTNLFENHEVQIAMGWPLMTNQLRKRGFPIGETIPKENTTGWIDHLMITAASEHKDLAYDFLQYVIEAKTQKQVIAVTGYLPVNPGVAQYLTDEEKRNLHLDDLDNYQKRIYFWENVPRRDRYNQIWNEVKAAQ
;
A
#
# COMPACT_ATOMS: atom_id res chain seq x y z
N MET A 1 -73.41 -26.27 50.07
CA MET A 1 -73.06 -25.78 48.76
C MET A 1 -71.96 -24.71 48.89
N LYS A 2 -70.69 -25.09 48.79
CA LYS A 2 -69.51 -24.18 48.87
C LYS A 2 -68.89 -24.10 47.50
N ARG A 3 -68.87 -22.90 46.92
CA ARG A 3 -68.20 -22.59 45.63
C ARG A 3 -66.76 -22.28 45.94
N LEU A 4 -65.82 -23.08 45.44
CA LEU A 4 -64.38 -22.78 45.37
C LEU A 4 -64.15 -21.89 44.14
N LEU A 5 -63.62 -20.69 44.36
CA LEU A 5 -63.05 -19.84 43.34
C LEU A 5 -61.53 -20.14 43.26
N ALA A 6 -61.11 -20.74 42.15
CA ALA A 6 -59.68 -20.90 41.85
C ALA A 6 -59.20 -19.67 41.09
N ALA A 7 -58.32 -18.89 41.69
CA ALA A 7 -57.63 -17.78 41.07
C ALA A 7 -56.41 -18.30 40.27
N LEU A 8 -56.45 -18.17 38.92
CA LEU A 8 -55.36 -18.50 38.02
C LEU A 8 -54.42 -17.27 37.91
N ALA A 9 -53.29 -17.33 38.58
CA ALA A 9 -52.25 -16.32 38.43
C ALA A 9 -51.47 -16.60 37.14
N LEU A 10 -51.67 -15.78 36.08
CA LEU A 10 -50.86 -15.77 34.85
C LEU A 10 -49.52 -15.08 35.20
N ILE A 11 -48.45 -15.87 35.28
CA ILE A 11 -47.07 -15.36 35.31
C ILE A 11 -46.68 -15.05 33.87
N VAL A 12 -46.70 -13.77 33.47
CA VAL A 12 -46.14 -13.31 32.19
C VAL A 12 -44.62 -13.28 32.36
N LEU A 13 -43.93 -14.34 31.93
CA LEU A 13 -42.46 -14.28 31.72
C LEU A 13 -42.19 -13.37 30.54
N GLY A 14 -41.89 -12.12 30.83
CA GLY A 14 -41.34 -11.18 29.84
C GLY A 14 -39.97 -11.68 29.37
N SER A 15 -39.92 -12.34 28.21
CA SER A 15 -38.68 -12.64 27.56
C SER A 15 -38.04 -11.34 27.07
N PHE A 16 -37.13 -10.77 27.87
CA PHE A 16 -36.24 -9.75 27.40
C PHE A 16 -35.29 -10.38 26.35
N THR A 17 -35.72 -10.41 25.10
CA THR A 17 -34.80 -10.59 24.00
C THR A 17 -33.88 -9.35 23.95
N ALA A 18 -32.77 -9.43 24.67
CA ALA A 18 -31.67 -8.46 24.50
C ALA A 18 -31.27 -8.54 23.04
N CYS A 19 -31.68 -7.55 22.25
CA CYS A 19 -31.16 -7.33 20.91
C CYS A 19 -29.64 -7.21 21.06
N LYS A 20 -28.89 -8.28 20.79
CA LYS A 20 -27.43 -8.20 20.70
C LYS A 20 -27.14 -7.20 19.58
N LYS A 21 -26.78 -5.97 19.97
CA LYS A 21 -26.29 -4.98 19.01
C LYS A 21 -25.13 -5.64 18.28
N SER A 22 -25.21 -5.75 16.96
CA SER A 22 -24.10 -6.28 16.15
C SER A 22 -22.85 -5.46 16.48
N ALA A 23 -21.70 -6.13 16.56
CA ALA A 23 -20.43 -5.43 16.76
C ALA A 23 -20.25 -4.38 15.67
N PRO A 24 -19.77 -3.19 16.00
CA PRO A 24 -19.49 -2.16 14.98
C PRO A 24 -18.45 -2.69 13.99
N THR A 25 -18.58 -2.31 12.74
CA THR A 25 -17.66 -2.72 11.67
C THR A 25 -16.89 -1.52 11.17
N LEU A 26 -15.56 -1.61 11.20
CA LEU A 26 -14.65 -0.62 10.64
C LEU A 26 -14.37 -0.99 9.18
N GLY A 27 -14.79 -0.15 8.26
CA GLY A 27 -14.59 -0.34 6.81
C GLY A 27 -13.26 0.24 6.35
N LEU A 28 -12.44 -0.54 5.65
CA LEU A 28 -11.16 -0.13 5.12
C LEU A 28 -11.11 -0.25 3.60
N LEU A 29 -10.49 0.73 2.93
CA LEU A 29 -10.03 0.62 1.55
C LEU A 29 -8.51 0.83 1.53
N VAL A 30 -7.78 -0.26 1.42
CA VAL A 30 -6.34 -0.31 1.69
C VAL A 30 -5.58 -1.16 0.68
N TRP A 31 -4.27 -1.07 0.69
CA TRP A 31 -3.41 -1.96 -0.08
C TRP A 31 -3.43 -3.39 0.47
N GLU A 32 -3.09 -4.35 -0.39
CA GLU A 32 -2.95 -5.76 0.01
C GLU A 32 -1.94 -5.90 1.15
N GLY A 33 -2.29 -6.70 2.17
CA GLY A 33 -1.49 -6.90 3.37
C GLY A 33 -1.77 -5.91 4.51
N TYR A 34 -2.50 -4.80 4.30
CA TYR A 34 -2.73 -3.77 5.32
C TYR A 34 -3.89 -4.08 6.28
N ALA A 35 -4.60 -5.16 6.04
CA ALA A 35 -5.63 -5.68 6.93
C ALA A 35 -5.51 -7.20 7.11
N ASP A 36 -4.29 -7.69 7.26
CA ASP A 36 -4.04 -9.12 7.46
C ASP A 36 -4.56 -9.59 8.83
N PRO A 37 -5.24 -10.76 8.89
CA PRO A 37 -5.78 -11.29 10.14
C PRO A 37 -4.75 -11.48 11.26
N SER A 38 -3.46 -11.65 10.93
CA SER A 38 -2.40 -11.88 11.94
C SER A 38 -2.22 -10.73 12.93
N PHE A 39 -2.57 -9.50 12.55
CA PHE A 39 -2.57 -8.35 13.46
C PHE A 39 -3.98 -7.75 13.65
N VAL A 40 -4.86 -7.82 12.66
CA VAL A 40 -6.23 -7.29 12.75
C VAL A 40 -7.05 -8.04 13.81
N ALA A 41 -6.88 -9.37 13.95
CA ALA A 41 -7.63 -10.16 14.94
C ALA A 41 -7.39 -9.70 16.39
N ASP A 42 -6.20 -9.20 16.71
CA ASP A 42 -5.91 -8.66 18.04
C ASP A 42 -6.58 -7.29 18.26
N PHE A 43 -6.67 -6.47 17.21
CA PHE A 43 -7.45 -5.23 17.26
C PHE A 43 -8.94 -5.51 17.45
N GLU A 44 -9.52 -6.42 16.67
CA GLU A 44 -10.94 -6.80 16.77
C GLU A 44 -11.32 -7.26 18.19
N LYS A 45 -10.42 -8.00 18.86
CA LYS A 45 -10.62 -8.41 20.27
C LYS A 45 -10.59 -7.21 21.22
N ARG A 46 -9.67 -6.25 21.02
CA ARG A 46 -9.53 -5.06 21.87
C ARG A 46 -10.74 -4.16 21.78
N CYS A 47 -11.22 -3.87 20.56
CA CYS A 47 -12.32 -2.94 20.32
C CYS A 47 -13.71 -3.60 20.42
N GLN A 48 -13.79 -4.92 20.51
CA GLN A 48 -15.05 -5.68 20.38
C GLN A 48 -15.79 -5.32 19.07
N CYS A 49 -15.06 -5.15 17.99
CA CYS A 49 -15.53 -4.74 16.68
C CYS A 49 -15.16 -5.76 15.60
N LYS A 50 -15.54 -5.47 14.34
CA LYS A 50 -15.08 -6.15 13.14
C LYS A 50 -14.35 -5.20 12.23
N VAL A 51 -13.36 -5.72 11.49
CA VAL A 51 -12.67 -5.00 10.42
C VAL A 51 -13.06 -5.64 9.09
N SER A 52 -13.55 -4.83 8.17
CA SER A 52 -13.90 -5.26 6.81
C SER A 52 -13.02 -4.50 5.83
N ALA A 53 -12.16 -5.19 5.10
CA ALA A 53 -11.24 -4.56 4.16
C ALA A 53 -11.62 -4.85 2.70
N SER A 54 -11.58 -3.81 1.89
CA SER A 54 -11.50 -3.88 0.44
C SER A 54 -10.09 -3.51 0.02
N TYR A 55 -9.54 -4.24 -0.95
CA TYR A 55 -8.21 -3.97 -1.46
C TYR A 55 -8.27 -3.19 -2.75
N MET A 56 -7.21 -2.44 -3.03
CA MET A 56 -7.02 -1.68 -4.26
C MET A 56 -5.69 -2.04 -4.92
N GLY A 57 -5.62 -1.92 -6.23
CA GLY A 57 -4.43 -2.24 -7.03
C GLY A 57 -3.66 -1.01 -7.50
N SER A 58 -4.20 0.21 -7.34
CA SER A 58 -3.53 1.46 -7.73
C SER A 58 -4.09 2.67 -6.99
N SER A 59 -3.30 3.76 -6.94
CA SER A 59 -3.76 5.06 -6.43
C SER A 59 -4.94 5.61 -7.23
N ASP A 60 -4.99 5.37 -8.53
CA ASP A 60 -6.11 5.82 -9.39
C ASP A 60 -7.41 5.09 -9.08
N GLU A 61 -7.34 3.80 -8.75
CA GLU A 61 -8.50 3.03 -8.29
C GLU A 61 -9.06 3.59 -6.98
N LEU A 62 -8.19 3.94 -6.01
CA LEU A 62 -8.61 4.59 -4.77
C LEU A 62 -9.39 5.87 -5.07
N VAL A 63 -8.79 6.77 -5.87
CA VAL A 63 -9.39 8.06 -6.23
C VAL A 63 -10.72 7.88 -6.95
N ALA A 64 -10.80 6.93 -7.90
CA ALA A 64 -12.02 6.63 -8.63
C ALA A 64 -13.15 6.14 -7.71
N LYS A 65 -12.84 5.23 -6.77
CA LYS A 65 -13.82 4.73 -5.79
C LYS A 65 -14.34 5.85 -4.88
N LEU A 66 -13.44 6.72 -4.38
CA LEU A 66 -13.85 7.84 -3.51
C LEU A 66 -14.71 8.87 -4.24
N ARG A 67 -14.36 9.22 -5.46
CA ARG A 67 -15.12 10.18 -6.29
C ARG A 67 -16.44 9.60 -6.82
N GLY A 68 -16.49 8.28 -7.01
CA GLY A 68 -17.68 7.55 -7.47
C GLY A 68 -18.77 7.39 -6.41
N GLY A 69 -18.66 8.04 -5.24
CA GLY A 69 -19.66 8.01 -4.18
C GLY A 69 -19.53 6.84 -3.20
N SER A 70 -18.47 6.03 -3.31
CA SER A 70 -18.25 4.89 -2.39
C SER A 70 -17.52 5.31 -1.09
N ALA A 71 -17.22 6.59 -0.90
CA ALA A 71 -16.46 7.08 0.27
C ALA A 71 -17.14 6.74 1.61
N SER A 72 -18.48 6.73 1.66
CA SER A 72 -19.26 6.37 2.85
C SER A 72 -19.17 4.90 3.24
N ASN A 73 -18.67 4.02 2.37
CA ASN A 73 -18.49 2.60 2.66
C ASN A 73 -17.18 2.34 3.43
N TYR A 74 -16.32 3.34 3.58
CA TYR A 74 -15.00 3.19 4.16
C TYR A 74 -14.76 4.24 5.24
N ASP A 75 -14.29 3.76 6.41
CA ASP A 75 -13.89 4.63 7.52
C ASP A 75 -12.43 5.06 7.37
N ILE A 76 -11.57 4.14 6.88
CA ILE A 76 -10.14 4.37 6.69
C ILE A 76 -9.76 4.03 5.25
N ILE A 77 -8.89 4.87 4.70
CA ILE A 77 -8.25 4.68 3.40
C ILE A 77 -6.73 4.75 3.53
N SER A 78 -6.01 4.10 2.61
CA SER A 78 -4.53 4.13 2.62
C SER A 78 -3.95 4.71 1.32
N PRO A 79 -4.03 6.03 1.09
CA PRO A 79 -3.41 6.65 -0.06
C PRO A 79 -1.88 6.63 0.03
N SER A 80 -1.25 6.41 -1.12
CA SER A 80 0.19 6.65 -1.29
C SER A 80 0.49 8.13 -1.51
N SER A 81 1.74 8.51 -1.36
CA SER A 81 2.23 9.89 -1.39
C SER A 81 1.85 10.66 -2.66
N ASP A 82 1.65 10.00 -3.79
CA ASP A 82 1.30 10.60 -5.09
C ASP A 82 -0.13 11.18 -5.15
N VAL A 83 -1.05 10.71 -4.30
CA VAL A 83 -2.44 11.19 -4.21
C VAL A 83 -2.83 11.71 -2.83
N ALA A 84 -2.00 11.50 -1.81
CA ALA A 84 -2.30 11.86 -0.43
C ALA A 84 -2.63 13.35 -0.26
N THR A 85 -1.84 14.24 -0.88
CA THR A 85 -2.07 15.70 -0.84
C THR A 85 -3.42 16.08 -1.47
N MET A 86 -3.76 15.48 -2.60
CA MET A 86 -5.05 15.73 -3.26
C MET A 86 -6.22 15.30 -2.37
N ILE A 87 -6.14 14.12 -1.74
CA ILE A 87 -7.19 13.63 -0.84
C ILE A 87 -7.33 14.54 0.39
N ALA A 88 -6.20 14.99 0.97
CA ALA A 88 -6.20 15.90 2.12
C ALA A 88 -6.84 17.28 1.80
N THR A 89 -6.70 17.76 0.55
CA THR A 89 -7.14 19.11 0.15
C THR A 89 -8.54 19.16 -0.46
N THR A 90 -9.11 18.04 -0.86
CA THR A 90 -10.41 17.98 -1.56
C THR A 90 -11.59 17.61 -0.67
N GLY A 91 -11.39 17.52 0.65
CA GLY A 91 -12.46 17.20 1.61
C GLY A 91 -12.86 15.72 1.63
N LEU A 92 -12.08 14.83 1.03
CA LEU A 92 -12.31 13.38 1.07
C LEU A 92 -11.86 12.75 2.37
N ALA A 93 -10.87 13.33 3.05
CA ALA A 93 -10.40 12.93 4.36
C ALA A 93 -10.77 13.96 5.44
N ALA A 94 -10.94 13.49 6.68
CA ALA A 94 -11.12 14.32 7.85
C ALA A 94 -9.76 14.78 8.42
N PRO A 95 -9.66 16.01 8.95
CA PRO A 95 -8.49 16.42 9.73
C PRO A 95 -8.38 15.55 11.00
N LEU A 96 -7.16 15.20 11.37
CA LEU A 96 -6.89 14.33 12.53
C LEU A 96 -6.65 15.15 13.80
N ASP A 97 -7.25 14.70 14.90
CA ASP A 97 -6.87 15.09 16.25
C ASP A 97 -5.73 14.16 16.72
N LEU A 98 -4.49 14.63 16.62
CA LEU A 98 -3.31 13.86 17.00
C LEU A 98 -3.23 13.56 18.49
N SER A 99 -4.03 14.22 19.35
CA SER A 99 -4.10 13.86 20.77
C SER A 99 -4.73 12.49 20.99
N LYS A 100 -5.54 12.01 20.03
CA LYS A 100 -6.13 10.67 20.01
C LYS A 100 -5.18 9.59 19.48
N ILE A 101 -4.00 9.98 18.97
CA ILE A 101 -2.99 9.07 18.41
C ILE A 101 -1.63 9.33 19.10
N PRO A 102 -1.45 9.01 20.39
CA PRO A 102 -0.20 9.27 21.12
C PRO A 102 1.04 8.68 20.46
N ALA A 103 0.94 7.50 19.83
CA ALA A 103 2.03 6.84 19.11
C ALA A 103 2.50 7.61 17.86
N TYR A 104 1.75 8.62 17.38
CA TYR A 104 2.21 9.48 16.29
C TYR A 104 3.54 10.20 16.62
N LYS A 105 3.81 10.46 17.90
CA LYS A 105 5.07 11.08 18.36
C LYS A 105 6.28 10.15 18.22
N GLU A 106 6.03 8.85 18.09
CA GLU A 106 7.06 7.82 17.90
C GLU A 106 7.38 7.56 16.43
N VAL A 107 6.55 8.10 15.51
CA VAL A 107 6.78 7.98 14.06
C VAL A 107 8.02 8.78 13.67
N MET A 108 8.82 8.23 12.78
CA MET A 108 10.06 8.84 12.26
C MET A 108 9.81 10.30 11.84
N PRO A 109 10.57 11.28 12.38
CA PRO A 109 10.39 12.70 12.06
C PRO A 109 10.50 13.03 10.58
N GLN A 110 11.36 12.34 9.84
CA GLN A 110 11.52 12.53 8.39
C GLN A 110 10.24 12.20 7.60
N LEU A 111 9.40 11.29 8.08
CA LEU A 111 8.11 10.96 7.44
C LEU A 111 7.01 11.95 7.86
N THR A 112 6.98 12.33 9.15
CA THR A 112 5.97 13.26 9.66
C THR A 112 6.23 14.72 9.27
N SER A 113 7.47 15.09 8.89
CA SER A 113 7.80 16.45 8.42
C SER A 113 7.32 16.72 6.99
N LEU A 114 7.12 15.70 6.18
CA LEU A 114 6.70 15.85 4.78
C LEU A 114 5.32 16.54 4.68
N PRO A 115 5.11 17.38 3.67
CA PRO A 115 3.85 18.12 3.52
C PRO A 115 2.70 17.28 2.94
N LEU A 116 2.94 16.02 2.60
CA LEU A 116 2.06 15.13 1.82
C LEU A 116 0.61 15.03 2.33
N VAL A 117 0.46 15.06 3.66
CA VAL A 117 -0.85 14.93 4.33
C VAL A 117 -1.21 16.15 5.18
N LYS A 118 -0.59 17.30 4.88
CA LYS A 118 -0.79 18.54 5.63
C LYS A 118 -1.46 19.59 4.77
N SER A 119 -2.49 20.22 5.31
CA SER A 119 -3.19 21.34 4.64
C SER A 119 -3.81 22.26 5.67
N ASN A 120 -3.68 23.58 5.46
CA ASN A 120 -4.28 24.62 6.30
C ASN A 120 -4.01 24.44 7.82
N GLY A 121 -2.79 24.02 8.18
CA GLY A 121 -2.39 23.79 9.56
C GLY A 121 -2.87 22.46 10.17
N ASN A 122 -3.63 21.66 9.44
CA ASN A 122 -4.13 20.36 9.88
C ASN A 122 -3.31 19.22 9.28
N VAL A 123 -3.29 18.09 10.01
CA VAL A 123 -2.78 16.79 9.53
C VAL A 123 -3.96 15.90 9.18
N TYR A 124 -3.91 15.22 8.04
CA TYR A 124 -5.00 14.39 7.52
C TYR A 124 -4.67 12.90 7.48
N GLY A 125 -3.42 12.54 7.67
CA GLY A 125 -2.98 11.14 7.60
C GLY A 125 -1.81 10.82 8.52
N VAL A 126 -1.73 9.55 8.89
CA VAL A 126 -0.63 8.98 9.66
C VAL A 126 0.21 8.14 8.72
N PRO A 127 1.54 8.37 8.61
CA PRO A 127 2.41 7.45 7.90
C PRO A 127 2.27 6.03 8.47
N PHE A 128 2.13 5.03 7.61
CA PHE A 128 1.89 3.66 8.06
C PHE A 128 2.96 2.68 7.63
N GLN A 129 3.31 2.69 6.35
CA GLN A 129 4.36 1.87 5.75
C GLN A 129 5.03 2.65 4.62
N TRP A 130 6.25 2.28 4.25
CA TRP A 130 6.94 2.84 3.11
C TRP A 130 7.91 1.83 2.51
N GLY A 131 8.34 2.06 1.29
CA GLY A 131 9.28 1.16 0.63
C GLY A 131 9.52 1.47 -0.84
N PRO A 132 10.44 0.72 -1.46
CA PRO A 132 10.75 0.79 -2.88
C PRO A 132 9.77 -0.01 -3.73
N ASN A 133 9.85 0.21 -5.05
CA ASN A 133 9.41 -0.72 -6.08
C ASN A 133 10.63 -1.48 -6.61
N PRO A 134 11.07 -2.58 -5.99
CA PRO A 134 12.27 -3.29 -6.40
C PRO A 134 12.08 -4.06 -7.72
N LEU A 135 13.19 -4.42 -8.33
CA LEU A 135 13.26 -5.42 -9.38
C LEU A 135 13.29 -6.81 -8.73
N LEU A 136 12.23 -7.59 -8.92
CA LEU A 136 12.11 -8.98 -8.46
C LEU A 136 12.59 -9.94 -9.54
N TYR A 137 13.29 -11.00 -9.17
CA TYR A 137 13.82 -11.96 -10.13
C TYR A 137 13.91 -13.37 -9.55
N ASP A 138 13.64 -14.38 -10.38
CA ASP A 138 13.88 -15.78 -10.08
C ASP A 138 15.40 -16.03 -10.00
N THR A 139 15.90 -16.43 -8.83
CA THR A 139 17.35 -16.64 -8.62
C THR A 139 17.90 -17.85 -9.38
N THR A 140 17.04 -18.73 -9.88
CA THR A 140 17.45 -19.84 -10.74
C THR A 140 17.69 -19.37 -12.18
N ALA A 141 16.94 -18.39 -12.65
CA ALA A 141 17.13 -17.75 -13.94
C ALA A 141 18.26 -16.70 -13.91
N PHE A 142 18.42 -16.00 -12.78
CA PHE A 142 19.41 -14.96 -12.55
C PHE A 142 20.27 -15.30 -11.33
N PRO A 143 21.36 -16.10 -11.49
CA PRO A 143 22.24 -16.45 -10.37
C PRO A 143 22.97 -15.24 -9.74
N LYS A 144 23.02 -14.14 -10.45
CA LYS A 144 23.50 -12.83 -9.97
C LYS A 144 22.37 -11.81 -10.04
N PRO A 145 22.19 -10.96 -9.03
CA PRO A 145 21.18 -9.90 -9.07
C PRO A 145 21.35 -9.04 -10.34
N PRO A 146 20.29 -8.81 -11.10
CA PRO A 146 20.31 -7.82 -12.19
C PRO A 146 20.59 -6.42 -11.62
N ASP A 147 21.47 -5.67 -12.26
CA ASP A 147 21.94 -4.37 -11.77
C ASP A 147 21.32 -3.16 -12.45
N SER A 148 20.45 -3.39 -13.46
CA SER A 148 19.83 -2.33 -14.26
C SER A 148 18.40 -2.69 -14.65
N TRP A 149 17.50 -1.70 -14.64
CA TRP A 149 16.15 -1.82 -15.22
C TRP A 149 16.19 -2.19 -16.70
N SER A 150 17.26 -1.82 -17.44
CA SER A 150 17.41 -2.13 -18.86
C SER A 150 17.38 -3.63 -19.18
N ILE A 151 17.62 -4.50 -18.18
CA ILE A 151 17.50 -5.96 -18.34
C ILE A 151 16.12 -6.37 -18.85
N LEU A 152 15.06 -5.64 -18.49
CA LEU A 152 13.69 -5.95 -18.91
C LEU A 152 13.53 -5.92 -20.43
N TRP A 153 14.39 -5.18 -21.14
CA TRP A 153 14.42 -5.09 -22.62
C TRP A 153 15.30 -6.13 -23.30
N ASP A 154 15.94 -7.05 -22.54
CA ASP A 154 16.71 -8.14 -23.17
C ASP A 154 15.77 -9.03 -24.00
N PRO A 155 16.02 -9.20 -25.33
CA PRO A 155 15.19 -10.06 -26.18
C PRO A 155 15.08 -11.53 -25.71
N LYS A 156 16.03 -11.99 -24.91
CA LYS A 156 16.00 -13.33 -24.30
C LYS A 156 14.86 -13.50 -23.30
N LEU A 157 14.31 -12.40 -22.81
CA LEU A 157 13.20 -12.38 -21.85
C LEU A 157 11.82 -12.26 -22.52
N LYS A 158 11.72 -12.60 -23.81
CA LYS A 158 10.44 -12.57 -24.52
C LYS A 158 9.36 -13.36 -23.78
N GLY A 159 8.28 -12.67 -23.37
CA GLY A 159 7.17 -13.25 -22.61
C GLY A 159 7.55 -13.70 -21.19
N LYS A 160 8.63 -13.17 -20.59
CA LYS A 160 9.11 -13.54 -19.24
C LYS A 160 9.16 -12.37 -18.27
N VAL A 161 8.72 -11.19 -18.66
CA VAL A 161 8.65 -9.98 -17.86
C VAL A 161 7.21 -9.73 -17.39
N SER A 162 7.05 -9.16 -16.22
CA SER A 162 5.78 -8.56 -15.79
C SER A 162 6.00 -7.14 -15.27
N LEU A 163 5.03 -6.27 -15.51
CA LEU A 163 5.03 -4.90 -15.02
C LEU A 163 3.76 -4.65 -14.22
N TRP A 164 3.83 -3.72 -13.30
CA TRP A 164 2.66 -3.27 -12.57
C TRP A 164 1.78 -2.39 -13.46
N ASP A 165 0.45 -2.63 -13.46
CA ASP A 165 -0.53 -1.79 -14.16
C ASP A 165 -0.78 -0.48 -13.41
N ASP A 166 0.28 0.30 -13.29
CA ASP A 166 0.33 1.57 -12.56
C ASP A 166 1.32 2.54 -13.22
N LEU A 167 1.23 3.82 -12.88
CA LEU A 167 2.15 4.87 -13.35
C LEU A 167 3.61 4.65 -12.97
N SER A 168 3.89 3.84 -11.94
CA SER A 168 5.26 3.43 -11.58
C SER A 168 6.02 2.80 -12.75
N SER A 169 5.32 2.09 -13.65
CA SER A 169 5.90 1.57 -14.89
C SER A 169 6.35 2.68 -15.86
N VAL A 170 5.64 3.82 -15.85
CA VAL A 170 6.03 5.01 -16.62
C VAL A 170 7.29 5.65 -16.00
N TYR A 171 7.34 5.77 -14.67
CA TYR A 171 8.52 6.31 -13.99
C TYR A 171 9.75 5.45 -14.19
N MET A 172 9.63 4.13 -14.10
CA MET A 172 10.73 3.19 -14.36
C MET A 172 11.30 3.36 -15.78
N ALA A 173 10.45 3.45 -16.79
CA ALA A 173 10.93 3.67 -18.17
C ALA A 173 11.57 5.06 -18.34
N ALA A 174 11.08 6.09 -17.63
CA ALA A 174 11.71 7.41 -17.60
C ALA A 174 13.09 7.37 -16.95
N GLN A 175 13.29 6.59 -15.88
CA GLN A 175 14.60 6.36 -15.26
C GLN A 175 15.57 5.67 -16.23
N VAL A 176 15.14 4.66 -16.97
CA VAL A 176 15.96 4.01 -18.02
C VAL A 176 16.41 5.01 -19.08
N LEU A 177 15.57 6.00 -19.38
CA LEU A 177 15.91 7.09 -20.33
C LEU A 177 16.72 8.21 -19.69
N GLY A 178 17.02 8.15 -18.39
CA GLY A 178 17.80 9.14 -17.66
C GLY A 178 17.05 10.45 -17.36
N PHE A 179 15.72 10.46 -17.42
CA PHE A 179 14.92 11.67 -17.15
C PHE A 179 14.83 12.03 -15.66
N ASP A 180 15.35 11.18 -14.78
CA ASP A 180 15.54 11.44 -13.35
C ASP A 180 16.82 12.25 -13.05
N LYS A 181 17.61 12.60 -14.05
CA LYS A 181 18.89 13.31 -13.89
C LYS A 181 18.82 14.73 -14.47
N PRO A 182 19.40 15.73 -13.81
CA PRO A 182 20.06 15.66 -12.48
C PRO A 182 19.05 15.68 -11.31
N ASP A 183 17.75 15.84 -11.58
CA ASP A 183 16.70 16.03 -10.58
C ASP A 183 15.64 14.92 -10.70
N PRO A 184 15.51 14.02 -9.70
CA PRO A 184 14.52 12.95 -9.71
C PRO A 184 13.07 13.43 -9.67
N HIS A 185 12.79 14.65 -9.19
CA HIS A 185 11.44 15.23 -9.19
C HIS A 185 10.87 15.39 -10.61
N THR A 186 11.74 15.43 -11.63
CA THR A 186 11.35 15.45 -13.06
C THR A 186 10.45 14.27 -13.42
N LEU A 187 10.61 13.10 -12.78
CA LEU A 187 9.80 11.90 -13.03
C LEU A 187 8.30 12.16 -12.87
N TYR A 188 7.93 13.09 -11.99
CA TYR A 188 6.53 13.39 -11.65
C TYR A 188 5.96 14.58 -12.46
N ASN A 189 6.79 15.20 -13.32
CA ASN A 189 6.36 16.31 -14.18
C ASN A 189 7.05 16.31 -15.57
N LEU A 190 7.07 15.16 -16.21
CA LEU A 190 7.65 14.98 -17.55
C LEU A 190 6.94 15.86 -18.59
N THR A 191 7.70 16.41 -19.53
CA THR A 191 7.16 17.13 -20.70
C THR A 191 6.47 16.17 -21.68
N ASP A 192 5.71 16.70 -22.64
CA ASP A 192 5.07 15.86 -23.67
C ASP A 192 6.09 15.12 -24.53
N ASP A 193 7.24 15.73 -24.84
CA ASP A 193 8.33 15.08 -25.59
C ASP A 193 8.95 13.93 -24.79
N GLN A 194 9.15 14.12 -23.48
CA GLN A 194 9.65 13.07 -22.59
C GLN A 194 8.64 11.92 -22.47
N LEU A 195 7.35 12.25 -22.28
CA LEU A 195 6.28 11.25 -22.23
C LEU A 195 6.14 10.48 -23.53
N ALA A 196 6.32 11.13 -24.70
CA ALA A 196 6.33 10.45 -26.00
C ALA A 196 7.49 9.45 -26.11
N LYS A 197 8.68 9.80 -25.62
CA LYS A 197 9.84 8.89 -25.57
C LYS A 197 9.63 7.73 -24.60
N VAL A 198 9.05 7.99 -23.42
CA VAL A 198 8.69 6.96 -22.45
C VAL A 198 7.67 5.99 -23.05
N LYS A 199 6.64 6.50 -23.74
CA LYS A 199 5.68 5.66 -24.45
C LYS A 199 6.37 4.74 -25.47
N ALA A 200 7.21 5.29 -26.33
CA ALA A 200 7.96 4.51 -27.33
C ALA A 200 8.80 3.41 -26.64
N LYS A 201 9.50 3.77 -25.55
CA LYS A 201 10.34 2.84 -24.78
C LYS A 201 9.53 1.71 -24.15
N LEU A 202 8.36 1.99 -23.62
CA LEU A 202 7.47 0.96 -23.06
C LEU A 202 6.84 0.07 -24.15
N ILE A 203 6.55 0.61 -25.34
CA ILE A 203 6.08 -0.18 -26.49
C ILE A 203 7.19 -1.15 -26.96
N GLU A 204 8.46 -0.73 -26.97
CA GLU A 204 9.60 -1.64 -27.23
C GLU A 204 9.67 -2.81 -26.24
N LEU A 205 9.21 -2.62 -25.01
CA LEU A 205 9.22 -3.65 -23.96
C LEU A 205 8.09 -4.69 -24.14
N LYS A 206 7.00 -4.36 -24.83
CA LYS A 206 5.80 -5.22 -24.90
C LYS A 206 6.06 -6.67 -25.33
N PRO A 207 6.95 -6.99 -26.29
CA PRO A 207 7.24 -8.38 -26.65
C PRO A 207 7.77 -9.23 -25.47
N ASN A 208 8.39 -8.59 -24.47
CA ASN A 208 8.92 -9.27 -23.29
C ASN A 208 7.86 -9.42 -22.20
N VAL A 209 6.83 -8.57 -22.20
CA VAL A 209 5.79 -8.57 -21.16
C VAL A 209 4.83 -9.74 -21.36
N ARG A 210 4.78 -10.64 -20.38
CA ARG A 210 3.82 -11.75 -20.31
C ARG A 210 2.43 -11.26 -19.92
N LYS A 211 2.38 -10.41 -18.88
CA LYS A 211 1.14 -9.85 -18.32
C LYS A 211 1.46 -8.60 -17.50
N LEU A 212 0.54 -7.66 -17.46
CA LEU A 212 0.49 -6.63 -16.44
C LEU A 212 -0.20 -7.21 -15.20
N TRP A 213 0.30 -6.94 -14.03
CA TRP A 213 -0.31 -7.35 -12.77
C TRP A 213 -0.94 -6.15 -12.04
N SER A 214 -2.03 -6.39 -11.32
CA SER A 214 -2.74 -5.37 -10.54
C SER A 214 -2.77 -5.68 -9.04
N THR A 215 -2.58 -6.95 -8.66
CA THR A 215 -2.54 -7.37 -7.25
C THR A 215 -1.27 -8.17 -6.94
N GLY A 216 -0.82 -8.14 -5.69
CA GLY A 216 0.35 -8.92 -5.27
C GLY A 216 0.17 -10.42 -5.51
N GLY A 217 -1.04 -10.93 -5.28
CA GLY A 217 -1.38 -12.33 -5.55
C GLY A 217 -1.26 -12.71 -7.03
N GLU A 218 -1.59 -11.81 -7.98
CA GLU A 218 -1.38 -12.08 -9.40
C GLU A 218 0.12 -12.24 -9.73
N LEU A 219 0.97 -11.35 -9.24
CA LEU A 219 2.40 -11.43 -9.52
C LEU A 219 3.05 -12.65 -8.87
N THR A 220 2.69 -12.97 -7.61
CA THR A 220 3.19 -14.19 -6.96
C THR A 220 2.81 -15.44 -7.74
N ASN A 221 1.57 -15.55 -8.23
CA ASN A 221 1.13 -16.67 -9.06
C ASN A 221 1.91 -16.77 -10.38
N LEU A 222 2.22 -15.64 -11.03
CA LEU A 222 3.01 -15.64 -12.26
C LEU A 222 4.43 -16.19 -12.03
N PHE A 223 5.06 -15.87 -10.90
CA PHE A 223 6.36 -16.45 -10.53
C PHE A 223 6.24 -17.94 -10.19
N GLU A 224 5.32 -18.34 -9.32
CA GLU A 224 5.13 -19.73 -8.89
C GLU A 224 4.82 -20.68 -10.06
N ASN A 225 4.10 -20.18 -11.07
CA ASN A 225 3.81 -20.93 -12.29
C ASN A 225 4.95 -20.85 -13.33
N HIS A 226 6.08 -20.22 -13.01
CA HIS A 226 7.20 -19.97 -13.94
C HIS A 226 6.81 -19.28 -15.24
N GLU A 227 5.69 -18.53 -15.22
CA GLU A 227 5.25 -17.73 -16.36
C GLU A 227 6.16 -16.52 -16.57
N VAL A 228 6.67 -15.93 -15.49
CA VAL A 228 7.63 -14.83 -15.51
C VAL A 228 8.91 -15.18 -14.75
N GLN A 229 9.99 -14.50 -15.08
CA GLN A 229 11.30 -14.66 -14.45
C GLN A 229 11.77 -13.38 -13.77
N ILE A 230 11.21 -12.24 -14.16
CA ILE A 230 11.62 -10.92 -13.68
C ILE A 230 10.45 -9.95 -13.76
N ALA A 231 10.33 -9.07 -12.77
CA ALA A 231 9.25 -8.10 -12.71
C ALA A 231 9.62 -6.89 -11.84
N MET A 232 9.01 -5.73 -12.07
CA MET A 232 8.84 -4.72 -11.04
C MET A 232 7.79 -5.24 -10.04
N GLY A 233 8.05 -5.12 -8.75
CA GLY A 233 7.10 -5.58 -7.73
C GLY A 233 7.22 -4.83 -6.41
N TRP A 234 6.67 -5.40 -5.35
CA TRP A 234 6.77 -4.90 -3.98
C TRP A 234 7.48 -5.91 -3.08
N PRO A 235 8.12 -5.50 -2.00
CA PRO A 235 8.71 -6.44 -1.02
C PRO A 235 7.70 -7.46 -0.46
N LEU A 236 6.39 -7.13 -0.46
CA LEU A 236 5.30 -8.05 -0.11
C LEU A 236 5.39 -9.36 -0.90
N MET A 237 5.57 -9.27 -2.23
CA MET A 237 5.66 -10.45 -3.09
C MET A 237 6.91 -11.28 -2.78
N THR A 238 8.05 -10.61 -2.60
CA THR A 238 9.29 -11.29 -2.20
C THR A 238 9.10 -12.04 -0.89
N ASN A 239 8.48 -11.39 0.11
CA ASN A 239 8.21 -11.99 1.41
C ASN A 239 7.27 -13.21 1.30
N GLN A 240 6.19 -13.10 0.51
CA GLN A 240 5.24 -14.18 0.28
C GLN A 240 5.89 -15.37 -0.45
N LEU A 241 6.62 -15.10 -1.53
CA LEU A 241 7.30 -16.12 -2.33
C LEU A 241 8.37 -16.87 -1.54
N ARG A 242 9.20 -16.14 -0.75
CA ARG A 242 10.19 -16.77 0.14
C ARG A 242 9.56 -17.69 1.17
N LYS A 243 8.44 -17.27 1.79
CA LYS A 243 7.70 -18.11 2.75
C LYS A 243 7.14 -19.39 2.12
N ARG A 244 6.86 -19.37 0.83
CA ARG A 244 6.40 -20.54 0.06
C ARG A 244 7.55 -21.35 -0.51
N GLY A 245 8.82 -20.97 -0.24
CA GLY A 245 10.01 -21.66 -0.72
C GLY A 245 10.40 -21.40 -2.16
N PHE A 246 9.79 -20.38 -2.81
CA PHE A 246 10.16 -20.00 -4.17
C PHE A 246 11.50 -19.24 -4.16
N PRO A 247 12.44 -19.53 -5.10
CA PRO A 247 13.76 -18.91 -5.17
C PRO A 247 13.68 -17.49 -5.76
N ILE A 248 13.24 -16.53 -4.97
CA ILE A 248 13.08 -15.13 -5.38
C ILE A 248 14.15 -14.25 -4.78
N GLY A 249 14.72 -13.36 -5.60
CA GLY A 249 15.56 -12.25 -5.20
C GLY A 249 14.89 -10.91 -5.49
N GLU A 250 15.36 -9.86 -4.81
CA GLU A 250 15.00 -8.49 -5.11
C GLU A 250 16.23 -7.60 -5.09
N THR A 251 16.22 -6.54 -5.89
CA THR A 251 17.31 -5.56 -5.94
C THR A 251 16.79 -4.18 -6.34
N ILE A 252 17.49 -3.14 -5.91
CA ILE A 252 17.34 -1.80 -6.48
C ILE A 252 18.40 -1.65 -7.57
N PRO A 253 18.02 -1.47 -8.85
CA PRO A 253 18.95 -1.26 -9.96
C PRO A 253 19.79 0.01 -9.82
N LYS A 254 20.89 0.12 -10.57
CA LYS A 254 21.81 1.27 -10.52
C LYS A 254 21.16 2.62 -10.89
N GLU A 255 20.06 2.58 -11.63
CA GLU A 255 19.25 3.76 -11.95
C GLU A 255 18.43 4.24 -10.75
N ASN A 256 18.53 3.57 -9.59
CA ASN A 256 17.63 3.72 -8.44
C ASN A 256 16.21 3.22 -8.75
N THR A 257 15.28 3.43 -7.83
CA THR A 257 13.88 3.08 -8.03
C THR A 257 12.97 4.16 -7.48
N THR A 258 11.73 4.17 -7.92
CA THR A 258 10.70 4.94 -7.22
C THR A 258 10.19 4.15 -6.01
N GLY A 259 9.60 4.84 -5.06
CA GLY A 259 9.02 4.26 -3.88
C GLY A 259 7.87 5.10 -3.36
N TRP A 260 7.22 4.59 -2.37
CA TRP A 260 5.98 5.14 -1.83
C TRP A 260 6.08 5.31 -0.31
N ILE A 261 5.26 6.22 0.19
CA ILE A 261 4.93 6.38 1.61
C ILE A 261 3.42 6.31 1.68
N ASP A 262 2.89 5.27 2.30
CA ASP A 262 1.46 5.12 2.48
C ASP A 262 1.02 5.71 3.80
N HIS A 263 -0.12 6.37 3.75
CA HIS A 263 -0.72 7.01 4.91
C HIS A 263 -2.07 6.37 5.20
N LEU A 264 -2.44 6.26 6.45
CA LEU A 264 -3.81 5.95 6.82
C LEU A 264 -4.55 7.26 7.09
N MET A 265 -5.67 7.46 6.43
CA MET A 265 -6.54 8.61 6.58
C MET A 265 -7.94 8.18 6.98
N ILE A 266 -8.58 8.93 7.87
CA ILE A 266 -10.00 8.76 8.19
C ILE A 266 -10.81 9.49 7.11
N THR A 267 -11.77 8.82 6.48
CA THR A 267 -12.63 9.48 5.50
C THR A 267 -13.49 10.55 6.16
N ALA A 268 -13.79 11.62 5.44
CA ALA A 268 -14.68 12.67 5.94
C ALA A 268 -16.08 12.12 6.26
N ALA A 269 -16.54 11.12 5.49
CA ALA A 269 -17.84 10.47 5.59
C ALA A 269 -17.92 9.38 6.67
N SER A 270 -16.81 9.03 7.34
CA SER A 270 -16.81 7.98 8.36
C SER A 270 -17.79 8.29 9.51
N GLU A 271 -18.61 7.31 9.85
CA GLU A 271 -19.49 7.32 11.03
C GLU A 271 -18.85 6.68 12.26
N HIS A 272 -17.67 5.99 12.09
CA HIS A 272 -16.96 5.27 13.14
C HIS A 272 -15.61 5.92 13.48
N LYS A 273 -15.54 7.26 13.56
CA LYS A 273 -14.28 8.00 13.72
C LYS A 273 -13.48 7.60 14.95
N ASP A 274 -14.13 7.37 16.08
CA ASP A 274 -13.41 6.96 17.30
C ASP A 274 -12.74 5.60 17.13
N LEU A 275 -13.45 4.64 16.53
CA LEU A 275 -12.89 3.32 16.21
C LEU A 275 -11.75 3.43 15.17
N ALA A 276 -11.87 4.36 14.20
CA ALA A 276 -10.82 4.64 13.26
C ALA A 276 -9.56 5.21 13.93
N TYR A 277 -9.71 6.12 14.90
CA TYR A 277 -8.58 6.60 15.72
C TYR A 277 -7.89 5.49 16.48
N ASP A 278 -8.66 4.60 17.12
CA ASP A 278 -8.12 3.44 17.82
C ASP A 278 -7.31 2.52 16.89
N PHE A 279 -7.78 2.34 15.65
CA PHE A 279 -7.05 1.57 14.64
C PHE A 279 -5.76 2.26 14.21
N LEU A 280 -5.80 3.57 13.90
CA LEU A 280 -4.61 4.34 13.55
C LEU A 280 -3.55 4.27 14.66
N GLN A 281 -3.96 4.46 15.92
CA GLN A 281 -3.09 4.32 17.09
C GLN A 281 -2.46 2.93 17.14
N TYR A 282 -3.27 1.88 17.02
CA TYR A 282 -2.86 0.49 17.13
C TYR A 282 -1.83 0.06 16.10
N VAL A 283 -2.04 0.40 14.83
CA VAL A 283 -1.20 -0.12 13.74
C VAL A 283 0.17 0.55 13.64
N ILE A 284 0.36 1.72 14.25
CA ILE A 284 1.68 2.39 14.30
C ILE A 284 2.44 2.13 15.61
N GLU A 285 1.85 1.42 16.59
CA GLU A 285 2.59 0.96 17.76
C GLU A 285 3.74 0.04 17.34
N ALA A 286 4.92 0.21 17.92
CA ALA A 286 6.12 -0.55 17.55
C ALA A 286 5.89 -2.08 17.58
N LYS A 287 5.12 -2.59 18.56
CA LYS A 287 4.80 -4.02 18.66
C LYS A 287 3.92 -4.49 17.50
N THR A 288 2.94 -3.69 17.10
CA THR A 288 2.06 -4.03 15.95
C THR A 288 2.81 -3.90 14.64
N GLN A 289 3.69 -2.89 14.50
CA GLN A 289 4.56 -2.74 13.34
C GLN A 289 5.40 -4.01 13.08
N LYS A 290 5.85 -4.73 14.12
CA LYS A 290 6.52 -6.04 13.95
C LYS A 290 5.63 -7.05 13.22
N GLN A 291 4.34 -7.13 13.57
CA GLN A 291 3.39 -8.04 12.93
C GLN A 291 3.12 -7.61 11.47
N VAL A 292 2.94 -6.31 11.24
CA VAL A 292 2.71 -5.74 9.90
C VAL A 292 3.89 -6.04 8.98
N ILE A 293 5.14 -5.78 9.43
CA ILE A 293 6.37 -6.10 8.68
C ILE A 293 6.46 -7.59 8.35
N ALA A 294 6.12 -8.45 9.30
CA ALA A 294 6.15 -9.89 9.07
C ALA A 294 5.23 -10.32 7.91
N VAL A 295 4.14 -9.59 7.66
CA VAL A 295 3.25 -9.81 6.51
C VAL A 295 3.80 -9.16 5.26
N THR A 296 4.08 -7.85 5.33
CA THR A 296 4.33 -7.01 4.16
C THR A 296 5.78 -7.02 3.68
N GLY A 297 6.74 -7.21 4.59
CA GLY A 297 8.16 -6.99 4.29
C GLY A 297 8.53 -5.52 4.06
N TYR A 298 7.59 -4.58 4.33
CA TYR A 298 7.79 -3.15 4.12
C TYR A 298 8.53 -2.49 5.26
N LEU A 299 9.03 -1.29 5.03
CA LEU A 299 9.76 -0.54 6.03
C LEU A 299 8.81 0.09 7.06
N PRO A 300 9.16 0.00 8.36
CA PRO A 300 8.35 0.54 9.45
C PRO A 300 8.37 2.06 9.48
N VAL A 301 7.34 2.63 10.09
CA VAL A 301 7.31 4.07 10.40
C VAL A 301 7.70 4.38 11.85
N ASN A 302 7.64 3.38 12.73
CA ASN A 302 8.02 3.50 14.15
C ASN A 302 9.37 2.81 14.39
N PRO A 303 10.46 3.57 14.63
CA PRO A 303 11.80 3.00 14.83
C PRO A 303 11.90 2.12 16.08
N GLY A 304 10.98 2.26 17.04
CA GLY A 304 10.90 1.40 18.24
C GLY A 304 10.69 -0.08 17.91
N VAL A 305 10.26 -0.41 16.68
CA VAL A 305 10.11 -1.80 16.23
C VAL A 305 11.44 -2.57 16.29
N ALA A 306 12.58 -1.89 16.15
CA ALA A 306 13.91 -2.52 16.14
C ALA A 306 14.19 -3.39 17.38
N GLN A 307 13.57 -3.11 18.52
CA GLN A 307 13.68 -3.93 19.74
C GLN A 307 12.98 -5.30 19.62
N TYR A 308 12.07 -5.47 18.68
CA TYR A 308 11.31 -6.69 18.44
C TYR A 308 11.85 -7.52 17.26
N LEU A 309 12.83 -6.99 16.52
CA LEU A 309 13.40 -7.62 15.32
C LEU A 309 14.70 -8.35 15.64
N THR A 310 14.90 -9.50 15.01
CA THR A 310 16.20 -10.18 14.97
C THR A 310 17.20 -9.39 14.12
N ASP A 311 18.50 -9.65 14.27
CA ASP A 311 19.53 -9.01 13.45
C ASP A 311 19.41 -9.37 11.96
N GLU A 312 18.89 -10.55 11.65
CA GLU A 312 18.58 -10.95 10.27
C GLU A 312 17.42 -10.12 9.70
N GLU A 313 16.34 -9.95 10.46
CA GLU A 313 15.20 -9.12 10.04
C GLU A 313 15.61 -7.65 9.85
N LYS A 314 16.48 -7.11 10.72
CA LYS A 314 17.02 -5.75 10.58
C LYS A 314 17.82 -5.59 9.29
N ARG A 315 18.70 -6.58 8.98
CA ARG A 315 19.45 -6.57 7.72
C ARG A 315 18.54 -6.66 6.49
N ASN A 316 17.54 -7.55 6.52
CA ASN A 316 16.59 -7.71 5.42
C ASN A 316 15.76 -6.45 5.17
N LEU A 317 15.54 -5.64 6.20
CA LEU A 317 14.86 -4.34 6.14
C LEU A 317 15.83 -3.16 5.95
N HIS A 318 17.13 -3.43 5.76
CA HIS A 318 18.18 -2.41 5.62
C HIS A 318 18.21 -1.37 6.75
N LEU A 319 17.78 -1.75 7.98
CA LEU A 319 17.72 -0.84 9.12
C LEU A 319 19.10 -0.48 9.66
N ASP A 320 20.12 -1.26 9.36
CA ASP A 320 21.53 -1.02 9.67
C ASP A 320 22.20 -0.02 8.71
N ASP A 321 21.64 0.21 7.52
CA ASP A 321 22.14 1.16 6.51
C ASP A 321 21.00 1.97 5.86
N LEU A 322 19.99 2.33 6.66
CA LEU A 322 18.73 2.92 6.21
C LEU A 322 18.93 4.22 5.40
N ASP A 323 19.86 5.07 5.85
CA ASP A 323 20.12 6.36 5.20
C ASP A 323 20.66 6.20 3.76
N ASN A 324 21.52 5.21 3.51
CA ASN A 324 22.03 4.95 2.16
C ASN A 324 20.99 4.20 1.32
N TYR A 325 20.25 3.28 1.94
CA TYR A 325 19.16 2.60 1.26
C TYR A 325 18.09 3.59 0.78
N GLN A 326 17.67 4.51 1.63
CA GLN A 326 16.66 5.52 1.31
C GLN A 326 17.09 6.46 0.17
N LYS A 327 18.39 6.82 0.05
CA LYS A 327 18.91 7.65 -1.05
C LYS A 327 18.70 7.01 -2.42
N ARG A 328 18.46 5.73 -2.48
CA ARG A 328 18.20 4.98 -3.71
C ARG A 328 16.71 4.90 -4.07
N ILE A 329 15.84 5.53 -3.27
CA ILE A 329 14.38 5.50 -3.43
C ILE A 329 13.89 6.92 -3.69
N TYR A 330 13.33 7.15 -4.86
CA TYR A 330 12.68 8.42 -5.21
C TYR A 330 11.20 8.32 -4.81
N PHE A 331 10.84 8.91 -3.69
CA PHE A 331 9.47 8.84 -3.20
C PHE A 331 8.50 9.54 -4.16
N TRP A 332 7.36 8.91 -4.35
CA TRP A 332 6.29 9.46 -5.16
C TRP A 332 5.80 10.79 -4.62
N GLU A 333 5.49 11.67 -5.54
CA GLU A 333 4.99 13.01 -5.28
C GLU A 333 3.70 13.24 -6.05
N ASN A 334 3.02 14.34 -5.73
CA ASN A 334 1.89 14.77 -6.53
C ASN A 334 2.30 14.93 -8.00
N VAL A 335 1.50 14.36 -8.90
CA VAL A 335 1.71 14.40 -10.35
C VAL A 335 0.76 15.45 -10.95
N PRO A 336 1.21 16.70 -11.21
CA PRO A 336 0.31 17.77 -11.69
C PRO A 336 -0.38 17.43 -13.01
N ARG A 337 0.26 16.61 -13.85
CA ARG A 337 -0.24 16.19 -15.17
C ARG A 337 -0.71 14.74 -15.18
N ARG A 338 -1.27 14.24 -14.07
CA ARG A 338 -1.64 12.83 -13.88
C ARG A 338 -2.51 12.28 -15.02
N ASP A 339 -3.49 13.04 -15.49
CA ASP A 339 -4.35 12.63 -16.61
C ASP A 339 -3.55 12.37 -17.88
N ARG A 340 -2.49 13.17 -18.11
CA ARG A 340 -1.61 12.98 -19.28
C ARG A 340 -0.75 11.71 -19.16
N TYR A 341 -0.24 11.42 -17.95
CA TYR A 341 0.47 10.16 -17.67
C TYR A 341 -0.46 8.97 -17.86
N ASN A 342 -1.66 9.02 -17.34
CA ASN A 342 -2.67 7.98 -17.51
C ASN A 342 -3.04 7.75 -18.98
N GLN A 343 -3.18 8.84 -19.76
CA GLN A 343 -3.39 8.74 -21.20
C GLN A 343 -2.23 7.97 -21.86
N ILE A 344 -0.98 8.35 -21.59
CA ILE A 344 0.22 7.69 -22.14
C ILE A 344 0.25 6.21 -21.76
N TRP A 345 -0.02 5.88 -20.47
CA TRP A 345 -0.05 4.51 -20.02
C TRP A 345 -1.14 3.69 -20.74
N ASN A 346 -2.32 4.26 -20.92
CA ASN A 346 -3.41 3.61 -21.67
C ASN A 346 -3.05 3.41 -23.16
N GLU A 347 -2.38 4.38 -23.79
CA GLU A 347 -1.86 4.24 -25.16
C GLU A 347 -0.81 3.12 -25.26
N VAL A 348 0.07 2.96 -24.26
CA VAL A 348 1.02 1.84 -24.18
C VAL A 348 0.27 0.51 -24.09
N LYS A 349 -0.72 0.41 -23.21
CA LYS A 349 -1.52 -0.82 -23.05
C LYS A 349 -2.24 -1.19 -24.35
N ALA A 350 -2.80 -0.23 -25.03
CA ALA A 350 -3.55 -0.41 -26.29
C ALA A 350 -2.67 -0.66 -27.54
N ALA A 351 -1.37 -0.33 -27.51
CA ALA A 351 -0.48 -0.57 -28.64
C ALA A 351 -0.38 -2.07 -28.99
N GLN A 352 -0.34 -2.39 -30.29
CA GLN A 352 -0.21 -3.77 -30.80
C GLN A 352 1.24 -4.24 -30.79
#